data_3ab303fddbbf745fe6bafe4218e425f4
#
_entry.id   3ab303fddbbf745fe6bafe4218e425f4
#
_cell.length_a   1.000
_cell.length_b   1.000
_cell.length_c   1.000
_cell.angle_alpha   90.00
_cell.angle_beta   90.00
_cell.angle_gamma   90.00
#
_symmetry.space_group_name_H-M   'P 1'
#
loop_
_entity.id
_entity.type
_entity.pdbx_description
1 polymer ?
#
loop_
_entity_poly.entity_id
_entity_poly.type
_entity_poly.pdbx_seq_one_letter_code
_entity_poly.pdbx_strand_id
1 'polypeptide(L)'
;GTFAFDKGKNDYGMVVLSNESKEKGVVCADAVRFGGGMGNIARGGETSGLPRYLEGSRYFAQWAGMPYPVYSGREGKDDMSDDINSRSKMINYLSGGSIFNPEEQGLGVPFEMAMALHSDAGTSKEDKIVGTLGIYTTKFNKGLLAGGTNRYASRDLSDIILTQLQRDIHSNYAIDWTRRSLWDRNYSETRLPAVPSTIIELLSHQNFADMRLGHDPNFKFTVGRSIYKAILQYLCNQHGKDYVVQPLPVSNFSIRFGDKKNTLELSWK
;
A
#
# COMPACT_ATOMS: atom_id res chain seq x y z
N GLY A 1 -9.85 -3.88 25.74
CA GLY A 1 -9.34 -5.16 26.25
C GLY A 1 -9.82 -6.32 25.40
N THR A 2 -9.15 -7.45 25.53
CA THR A 2 -9.57 -8.70 24.88
C THR A 2 -10.26 -9.58 25.90
N PHE A 3 -11.42 -10.10 25.55
CA PHE A 3 -12.24 -10.95 26.42
C PHE A 3 -12.50 -12.28 25.71
N ALA A 4 -12.48 -13.38 26.46
CA ALA A 4 -12.82 -14.69 25.94
C ALA A 4 -14.33 -14.94 26.09
N PHE A 5 -14.93 -15.48 25.04
CA PHE A 5 -16.30 -15.94 25.04
C PHE A 5 -16.33 -17.46 24.83
N ASP A 6 -17.29 -18.11 25.45
CA ASP A 6 -17.49 -19.54 25.27
C ASP A 6 -17.88 -19.88 23.82
N LYS A 7 -17.43 -21.04 23.36
CA LYS A 7 -17.72 -21.52 22.03
C LYS A 7 -19.18 -22.00 21.94
N GLY A 8 -19.88 -21.58 20.90
CA GLY A 8 -21.25 -21.97 20.61
C GLY A 8 -22.27 -20.87 20.87
N LYS A 9 -23.55 -21.21 20.80
CA LYS A 9 -24.65 -20.27 21.09
C LYS A 9 -24.69 -19.99 22.59
N ASN A 10 -24.59 -18.74 22.96
CA ASN A 10 -24.56 -18.29 24.34
C ASN A 10 -25.38 -16.99 24.49
N ASP A 11 -26.44 -17.05 25.26
CA ASP A 11 -27.34 -15.89 25.46
C ASP A 11 -26.75 -14.85 26.44
N TYR A 12 -25.65 -15.18 27.12
CA TYR A 12 -24.95 -14.29 28.05
C TYR A 12 -23.69 -13.64 27.45
N GLY A 13 -23.26 -14.10 26.28
CA GLY A 13 -22.09 -13.54 25.58
C GLY A 13 -22.42 -12.22 24.89
N MET A 14 -22.57 -11.15 25.66
CA MET A 14 -22.92 -9.82 25.13
C MET A 14 -21.94 -8.76 25.59
N VAL A 15 -21.85 -7.69 24.81
CA VAL A 15 -21.18 -6.44 25.20
C VAL A 15 -22.26 -5.40 25.47
N VAL A 16 -22.25 -4.85 26.69
CA VAL A 16 -23.14 -3.76 27.08
C VAL A 16 -22.35 -2.49 27.21
N LEU A 17 -22.74 -1.46 26.46
CA LEU A 17 -22.21 -0.11 26.61
C LEU A 17 -23.24 0.74 27.36
N SER A 18 -22.85 1.23 28.55
CA SER A 18 -23.72 2.06 29.37
C SER A 18 -23.28 3.52 29.31
N ASN A 19 -24.21 4.43 29.24
CA ASN A 19 -23.99 5.86 29.41
C ASN A 19 -24.10 6.31 30.87
N GLU A 20 -24.32 5.40 31.81
CA GLU A 20 -24.30 5.69 33.24
C GLU A 20 -22.86 6.03 33.67
N SER A 21 -22.65 7.27 34.06
CA SER A 21 -21.38 7.77 34.56
C SER A 21 -21.61 8.71 35.73
N LYS A 22 -20.74 8.65 36.72
CA LYS A 22 -20.71 9.63 37.83
C LYS A 22 -20.06 10.94 37.43
N GLU A 23 -19.38 10.97 36.29
CA GLU A 23 -18.72 12.15 35.78
C GLU A 23 -19.54 12.81 34.69
N LYS A 24 -19.42 14.15 34.58
CA LYS A 24 -20.02 14.87 33.47
C LYS A 24 -19.22 14.65 32.20
N GLY A 25 -19.87 14.16 31.15
CA GLY A 25 -19.20 13.92 29.89
C GLY A 25 -20.12 13.24 28.88
N VAL A 26 -19.58 12.95 27.71
CA VAL A 26 -20.24 12.19 26.66
C VAL A 26 -19.60 10.82 26.58
N VAL A 27 -20.41 9.77 26.63
CA VAL A 27 -19.95 8.40 26.38
C VAL A 27 -19.99 8.16 24.88
N CYS A 28 -18.83 7.96 24.29
CA CYS A 28 -18.71 7.60 22.89
C CYS A 28 -18.62 6.08 22.77
N ALA A 29 -19.52 5.51 21.96
CA ALA A 29 -19.43 4.11 21.53
C ALA A 29 -18.95 4.10 20.08
N ASP A 30 -17.80 3.45 19.83
CA ASP A 30 -17.30 3.30 18.47
C ASP A 30 -17.70 1.91 17.95
N ALA A 31 -16.83 0.93 18.06
CA ALA A 31 -17.07 -0.39 17.51
C ALA A 31 -16.86 -1.50 18.54
N VAL A 32 -17.75 -2.48 18.52
CA VAL A 32 -17.55 -3.77 19.18
C VAL A 32 -17.29 -4.83 18.14
N ARG A 33 -16.25 -5.62 18.34
CA ARG A 33 -15.89 -6.69 17.43
C ARG A 33 -15.87 -8.03 18.12
N PHE A 34 -16.58 -8.99 17.54
CA PHE A 34 -16.50 -10.39 17.93
C PHE A 34 -15.59 -11.16 16.95
N GLY A 35 -14.75 -12.03 17.48
CA GLY A 35 -13.75 -12.77 16.73
C GLY A 35 -12.42 -12.02 16.64
N GLY A 36 -11.47 -12.59 15.93
CA GLY A 36 -10.09 -12.12 15.96
C GLY A 36 -9.30 -12.86 17.05
N GLY A 37 -8.81 -12.16 18.05
CA GLY A 37 -7.94 -12.73 19.08
C GLY A 37 -6.48 -12.80 18.67
N MET A 38 -5.68 -13.52 19.45
CA MET A 38 -4.26 -13.70 19.16
C MET A 38 -4.05 -14.63 17.98
N GLY A 39 -3.00 -14.39 17.22
CA GLY A 39 -2.59 -15.21 16.12
C GLY A 39 -2.19 -16.62 16.56
N ASN A 40 -2.95 -17.60 16.13
CA ASN A 40 -2.71 -19.02 16.38
C ASN A 40 -2.85 -19.84 15.09
N ILE A 41 -2.86 -19.18 13.94
CA ILE A 41 -2.84 -19.83 12.64
C ILE A 41 -1.43 -20.32 12.36
N ALA A 42 -1.30 -21.61 12.16
CA ALA A 42 -0.02 -22.19 11.76
C ALA A 42 0.27 -21.91 10.28
N ARG A 43 1.45 -21.35 10.01
CA ARG A 43 1.99 -21.15 8.67
C ARG A 43 3.42 -21.67 8.67
N GLY A 44 3.69 -22.67 7.81
CA GLY A 44 4.99 -23.30 7.80
C GLY A 44 5.37 -24.03 9.12
N GLY A 45 4.39 -24.43 9.91
CA GLY A 45 4.59 -25.10 11.19
C GLY A 45 4.72 -24.16 12.41
N GLU A 46 4.74 -22.85 12.18
CA GLU A 46 4.89 -21.84 13.23
C GLU A 46 3.64 -20.97 13.38
N THR A 47 3.43 -20.43 14.57
CA THR A 47 2.38 -19.43 14.85
C THR A 47 3.01 -18.09 15.20
N SER A 48 2.40 -16.99 14.76
CA SER A 48 2.95 -15.64 14.99
C SER A 48 2.81 -15.17 16.44
N GLY A 49 1.79 -15.63 17.15
CA GLY A 49 1.41 -15.08 18.45
C GLY A 49 0.90 -13.63 18.40
N LEU A 50 0.77 -13.05 17.22
CA LEU A 50 0.28 -11.69 17.01
C LEU A 50 -1.25 -11.63 16.99
N PRO A 51 -1.87 -10.46 17.23
CA PRO A 51 -3.27 -10.25 16.93
C PRO A 51 -3.56 -10.58 15.45
N ARG A 52 -4.69 -11.21 15.18
CA ARG A 52 -5.00 -11.73 13.83
C ARG A 52 -4.92 -10.67 12.72
N TYR A 53 -5.31 -9.44 12.99
CA TYR A 53 -5.23 -8.38 11.99
C TYR A 53 -3.79 -7.99 11.59
N LEU A 54 -2.78 -8.43 12.33
CA LEU A 54 -1.36 -8.26 12.00
C LEU A 54 -0.76 -9.50 11.30
N GLU A 55 -1.51 -10.59 11.17
CA GLU A 55 -1.00 -11.82 10.57
C GLU A 55 -1.05 -11.84 9.05
N GLY A 56 -1.83 -10.96 8.42
CA GLY A 56 -1.93 -10.84 6.97
C GLY A 56 -3.21 -10.16 6.51
N SER A 57 -3.32 -9.98 5.21
CA SER A 57 -4.42 -9.22 4.57
C SER A 57 -5.79 -9.82 4.84
N ARG A 58 -5.89 -11.13 4.85
CA ARG A 58 -7.14 -11.84 5.13
C ARG A 58 -7.71 -11.46 6.50
N TYR A 59 -6.87 -11.52 7.52
CA TYR A 59 -7.28 -11.23 8.89
C TYR A 59 -7.47 -9.75 9.14
N PHE A 60 -6.68 -8.90 8.46
CA PHE A 60 -6.92 -7.48 8.46
C PHE A 60 -8.28 -7.14 7.83
N ALA A 61 -8.61 -7.69 6.66
CA ALA A 61 -9.91 -7.48 6.02
C ALA A 61 -11.08 -7.96 6.91
N GLN A 62 -10.93 -9.10 7.57
CA GLN A 62 -11.88 -9.56 8.57
C GLN A 62 -12.01 -8.56 9.73
N TRP A 63 -10.89 -8.10 10.26
CA TRP A 63 -10.87 -7.11 11.35
C TRP A 63 -11.50 -5.78 10.92
N ALA A 64 -11.27 -5.35 9.69
CA ALA A 64 -11.87 -4.14 9.12
C ALA A 64 -13.38 -4.27 8.81
N GLY A 65 -13.99 -5.42 9.07
CA GLY A 65 -15.43 -5.63 8.86
C GLY A 65 -15.83 -5.93 7.41
N MET A 66 -14.89 -6.34 6.56
CA MET A 66 -15.20 -6.75 5.19
C MET A 66 -16.08 -7.99 5.16
N PRO A 67 -16.95 -8.18 4.13
CA PRO A 67 -17.78 -9.35 4.01
C PRO A 67 -16.95 -10.63 3.84
N TYR A 68 -17.52 -11.76 4.28
CA TYR A 68 -16.87 -13.07 4.23
C TYR A 68 -16.26 -13.43 2.87
N PRO A 69 -16.93 -13.23 1.71
CA PRO A 69 -16.34 -13.55 0.41
C PRO A 69 -15.09 -12.75 0.05
N VAL A 70 -14.86 -11.60 0.68
CA VAL A 70 -13.67 -10.78 0.47
C VAL A 70 -12.44 -11.45 1.09
N TYR A 71 -12.53 -11.89 2.33
CA TYR A 71 -11.39 -12.45 3.06
C TYR A 71 -11.36 -13.98 3.15
N SER A 72 -12.37 -14.67 2.65
CA SER A 72 -12.50 -16.13 2.68
C SER A 72 -13.08 -16.67 1.38
N GLY A 73 -12.52 -16.29 0.24
CA GLY A 73 -13.01 -16.68 -1.07
C GLY A 73 -12.82 -18.16 -1.40
N ARG A 74 -12.02 -18.88 -0.63
CA ARG A 74 -11.85 -20.34 -0.62
C ARG A 74 -12.54 -20.99 0.56
N GLU A 75 -13.49 -20.29 1.18
CA GLU A 75 -14.25 -20.77 2.34
C GLU A 75 -13.36 -21.16 3.54
N GLY A 76 -12.18 -20.55 3.68
CA GLY A 76 -11.23 -20.88 4.72
C GLY A 76 -10.49 -22.21 4.55
N LYS A 77 -10.66 -22.89 3.40
CA LYS A 77 -10.00 -24.15 3.10
C LYS A 77 -8.53 -24.01 2.71
N ASP A 78 -8.13 -22.81 2.28
CA ASP A 78 -6.78 -22.47 1.85
C ASP A 78 -6.45 -21.07 2.37
N ASP A 79 -5.84 -21.02 3.55
CA ASP A 79 -5.52 -19.77 4.24
C ASP A 79 -4.60 -18.87 3.43
N MET A 80 -3.58 -19.44 2.77
CA MET A 80 -2.62 -18.70 1.97
C MET A 80 -3.27 -18.08 0.72
N SER A 81 -4.08 -18.84 -0.01
CA SER A 81 -4.80 -18.33 -1.17
C SER A 81 -5.86 -17.29 -0.79
N ASP A 82 -6.54 -17.48 0.35
CA ASP A 82 -7.48 -16.49 0.87
C ASP A 82 -6.75 -15.19 1.24
N ASP A 83 -5.58 -15.28 1.87
CA ASP A 83 -4.77 -14.12 2.22
C ASP A 83 -4.30 -13.33 0.98
N ILE A 84 -3.70 -14.02 0.00
CA ILE A 84 -3.21 -13.39 -1.22
C ILE A 84 -4.34 -12.71 -2.01
N ASN A 85 -5.48 -13.38 -2.14
CA ASN A 85 -6.60 -12.87 -2.94
C ASN A 85 -7.41 -11.79 -2.22
N SER A 86 -7.43 -11.77 -0.88
CA SER A 86 -8.17 -10.77 -0.10
C SER A 86 -7.72 -9.35 -0.40
N ARG A 87 -6.45 -9.13 -0.72
CA ARG A 87 -5.87 -7.83 -1.09
C ARG A 87 -6.61 -7.19 -2.26
N SER A 88 -6.70 -7.91 -3.37
CA SER A 88 -7.39 -7.44 -4.58
C SER A 88 -8.91 -7.42 -4.42
N LYS A 89 -9.47 -8.41 -3.72
CA LYS A 89 -10.92 -8.45 -3.46
C LYS A 89 -11.38 -7.29 -2.58
N MET A 90 -10.56 -6.87 -1.62
CA MET A 90 -10.85 -5.70 -0.79
C MET A 90 -10.89 -4.42 -1.63
N ILE A 91 -9.92 -4.25 -2.55
CA ILE A 91 -9.91 -3.12 -3.49
C ILE A 91 -11.19 -3.12 -4.33
N ASN A 92 -11.55 -4.25 -4.92
CA ASN A 92 -12.74 -4.34 -5.76
C ASN A 92 -14.05 -4.15 -4.98
N TYR A 93 -14.11 -4.63 -3.74
CA TYR A 93 -15.27 -4.42 -2.87
C TYR A 93 -15.49 -2.94 -2.52
N LEU A 94 -14.41 -2.18 -2.38
CA LEU A 94 -14.49 -0.74 -2.11
C LEU A 94 -14.70 0.09 -3.38
N SER A 95 -14.15 -0.35 -4.51
CA SER A 95 -14.03 0.44 -5.75
C SER A 95 -15.37 0.61 -6.47
N GLY A 96 -15.54 1.76 -7.12
CA GLY A 96 -16.63 2.09 -8.04
C GLY A 96 -16.66 3.57 -8.39
N GLY A 97 -17.25 3.92 -9.53
CA GLY A 97 -17.44 5.30 -9.96
C GLY A 97 -16.20 6.03 -10.48
N SER A 98 -15.08 5.34 -10.72
CA SER A 98 -13.89 5.94 -11.35
C SER A 98 -13.91 5.76 -12.88
N ILE A 99 -13.02 6.49 -13.58
CA ILE A 99 -12.86 6.36 -15.04
C ILE A 99 -12.43 4.94 -15.48
N PHE A 100 -11.78 4.19 -14.59
CA PHE A 100 -11.32 2.81 -14.85
C PHE A 100 -12.33 1.75 -14.43
N ASN A 101 -13.22 2.08 -13.49
CA ASN A 101 -14.28 1.23 -12.98
C ASN A 101 -15.55 2.08 -12.79
N PRO A 102 -16.24 2.47 -13.89
CA PRO A 102 -17.36 3.39 -13.85
C PRO A 102 -18.62 2.80 -13.20
N GLU A 103 -18.74 1.48 -13.15
CA GLU A 103 -19.86 0.82 -12.48
C GLU A 103 -19.66 0.82 -10.95
N GLU A 104 -20.72 1.14 -10.24
CA GLU A 104 -20.75 1.12 -8.77
C GLU A 104 -21.05 -0.28 -8.24
N GLN A 105 -20.19 -1.26 -8.57
CA GLN A 105 -20.37 -2.64 -8.09
C GLN A 105 -19.90 -2.84 -6.63
N GLY A 106 -19.09 -1.92 -6.11
CA GLY A 106 -18.59 -1.93 -4.73
C GLY A 106 -19.28 -0.88 -3.86
N LEU A 107 -18.51 -0.32 -2.93
CA LEU A 107 -18.97 0.77 -2.07
C LEU A 107 -18.82 2.17 -2.70
N GLY A 108 -18.54 2.24 -4.00
CA GLY A 108 -18.49 3.50 -4.74
C GLY A 108 -17.28 4.38 -4.44
N VAL A 109 -16.18 3.83 -3.89
CA VAL A 109 -14.94 4.58 -3.72
C VAL A 109 -14.23 4.68 -5.06
N PRO A 110 -14.02 5.89 -5.62
CA PRO A 110 -13.53 6.06 -6.98
C PRO A 110 -12.01 5.86 -7.08
N PHE A 111 -11.54 4.67 -6.75
CA PHE A 111 -10.13 4.33 -6.93
C PHE A 111 -9.76 4.36 -8.42
N GLU A 112 -8.63 4.97 -8.73
CA GLU A 112 -8.12 5.07 -10.09
C GLU A 112 -6.85 4.25 -10.31
N MET A 113 -6.26 3.72 -9.24
CA MET A 113 -5.13 2.82 -9.28
C MET A 113 -5.00 1.99 -8.00
N ALA A 114 -4.23 0.91 -8.09
CA ALA A 114 -3.80 0.11 -6.96
C ALA A 114 -2.30 -0.15 -7.05
N MET A 115 -1.63 -0.17 -5.91
CA MET A 115 -0.22 -0.50 -5.82
C MET A 115 0.03 -1.43 -4.63
N ALA A 116 0.77 -2.51 -4.86
CA ALA A 116 1.31 -3.34 -3.80
C ALA A 116 2.82 -3.04 -3.67
N LEU A 117 3.25 -2.71 -2.47
CA LEU A 117 4.65 -2.47 -2.16
C LEU A 117 5.23 -3.71 -1.48
N HIS A 118 6.18 -4.33 -2.14
CA HIS A 118 6.83 -5.55 -1.71
C HIS A 118 8.34 -5.36 -1.55
N SER A 119 8.98 -6.34 -0.96
CA SER A 119 10.42 -6.57 -1.05
C SER A 119 10.67 -7.93 -1.68
N ASP A 120 11.59 -7.99 -2.63
CA ASP A 120 11.95 -9.20 -3.37
C ASP A 120 13.02 -10.02 -2.61
N ALA A 121 13.17 -11.26 -3.01
CA ALA A 121 14.29 -12.13 -2.63
C ALA A 121 15.30 -12.18 -3.77
N GLY A 122 16.56 -11.98 -3.48
CA GLY A 122 17.63 -12.07 -4.47
C GLY A 122 18.91 -11.45 -3.98
N THR A 123 20.04 -11.98 -4.44
CA THR A 123 21.35 -11.48 -4.08
C THR A 123 22.13 -11.10 -5.32
N SER A 124 23.05 -10.17 -5.17
CA SER A 124 24.07 -9.86 -6.17
C SER A 124 25.37 -10.59 -5.80
N LYS A 125 26.10 -11.09 -6.79
CA LYS A 125 27.38 -11.79 -6.56
C LYS A 125 28.47 -10.89 -5.96
N GLU A 126 28.37 -9.58 -6.15
CA GLU A 126 29.37 -8.60 -5.72
C GLU A 126 28.77 -7.60 -4.71
N ASP A 127 27.70 -8.01 -4.02
CA ASP A 127 26.97 -7.18 -3.08
C ASP A 127 26.56 -5.80 -3.67
N LYS A 128 26.27 -5.79 -4.97
CA LYS A 128 25.76 -4.61 -5.68
C LYS A 128 24.27 -4.43 -5.40
N ILE A 129 23.78 -3.23 -5.62
CA ILE A 129 22.35 -2.89 -5.54
C ILE A 129 21.55 -3.79 -6.50
N VAL A 130 20.58 -4.53 -5.97
CA VAL A 130 19.59 -5.26 -6.74
C VAL A 130 18.52 -4.31 -7.30
N GLY A 131 18.03 -3.40 -6.47
CA GLY A 131 17.14 -2.30 -6.85
C GLY A 131 15.69 -2.72 -7.09
N THR A 132 14.96 -1.89 -7.83
CA THR A 132 13.50 -1.96 -7.93
C THR A 132 13.01 -2.64 -9.20
N LEU A 133 12.06 -3.57 -9.05
CA LEU A 133 11.33 -4.26 -10.12
C LEU A 133 9.86 -3.86 -10.10
N GLY A 134 9.27 -3.64 -11.27
CA GLY A 134 7.82 -3.43 -11.42
C GLY A 134 7.14 -4.61 -12.09
N ILE A 135 6.01 -5.03 -11.56
CA ILE A 135 5.23 -6.15 -12.10
C ILE A 135 3.81 -5.66 -12.40
N TYR A 136 3.31 -6.03 -13.56
CA TYR A 136 1.96 -5.72 -14.03
C TYR A 136 1.40 -6.90 -14.82
N THR A 137 0.11 -6.85 -15.20
CA THR A 137 -0.54 -7.88 -16.02
C THR A 137 -1.31 -7.25 -17.17
N THR A 138 -0.95 -7.59 -18.42
CA THR A 138 -1.72 -7.18 -19.60
C THR A 138 -2.60 -8.30 -20.16
N LYS A 139 -2.20 -9.56 -20.02
CA LYS A 139 -2.85 -10.70 -20.67
C LYS A 139 -4.01 -11.31 -19.86
N PHE A 140 -4.81 -10.50 -19.21
CA PHE A 140 -5.98 -10.93 -18.45
C PHE A 140 -7.23 -10.19 -18.95
N ASN A 141 -8.40 -10.84 -18.91
CA ASN A 141 -9.67 -10.27 -19.36
C ASN A 141 -9.56 -9.59 -20.76
N LYS A 142 -9.00 -10.32 -21.74
CA LYS A 142 -8.76 -9.82 -23.12
C LYS A 142 -7.94 -8.52 -23.18
N GLY A 143 -7.12 -8.24 -22.18
CA GLY A 143 -6.30 -7.03 -22.09
C GLY A 143 -7.03 -5.79 -21.59
N LEU A 144 -8.22 -5.95 -21.00
CA LEU A 144 -9.05 -4.84 -20.54
C LEU A 144 -9.23 -4.83 -19.03
N LEU A 145 -9.35 -3.64 -18.46
CA LEU A 145 -9.85 -3.38 -17.11
C LEU A 145 -11.38 -3.40 -17.09
N ALA A 146 -12.00 -3.29 -15.92
CA ALA A 146 -13.45 -3.35 -15.77
C ALA A 146 -14.17 -2.29 -16.61
N GLY A 147 -13.68 -1.06 -16.66
CA GLY A 147 -14.23 0.04 -17.48
C GLY A 147 -13.87 0.00 -18.96
N GLY A 148 -13.32 -1.10 -19.47
CA GLY A 148 -12.94 -1.23 -20.86
C GLY A 148 -11.60 -0.58 -21.26
N THR A 149 -10.91 0.06 -20.31
CA THR A 149 -9.57 0.63 -20.56
C THR A 149 -8.54 -0.49 -20.74
N ASN A 150 -7.59 -0.27 -21.64
CA ASN A 150 -6.50 -1.22 -21.88
C ASN A 150 -5.59 -1.35 -20.66
N ARG A 151 -5.21 -2.59 -20.31
CA ARG A 151 -4.32 -2.90 -19.18
C ARG A 151 -2.90 -2.37 -19.34
N TYR A 152 -2.53 -1.81 -20.47
CA TYR A 152 -1.29 -1.03 -20.58
C TYR A 152 -1.24 0.16 -19.63
N ALA A 153 -2.38 0.68 -19.17
CA ALA A 153 -2.42 1.67 -18.08
C ALA A 153 -1.69 1.20 -16.80
N SER A 154 -1.72 -0.12 -16.52
CA SER A 154 -0.96 -0.72 -15.41
C SER A 154 0.55 -0.72 -15.66
N ARG A 155 0.97 -0.95 -16.92
CA ARG A 155 2.36 -0.85 -17.33
C ARG A 155 2.89 0.58 -17.17
N ASP A 156 2.13 1.55 -17.64
CA ASP A 156 2.51 2.96 -17.59
C ASP A 156 2.63 3.45 -16.14
N LEU A 157 1.72 3.03 -15.25
CA LEU A 157 1.81 3.28 -13.81
C LEU A 157 3.13 2.72 -13.24
N SER A 158 3.45 1.46 -13.56
CA SER A 158 4.67 0.79 -13.11
C SER A 158 5.93 1.51 -13.61
N ASP A 159 5.96 1.90 -14.88
CA ASP A 159 7.08 2.58 -15.53
C ASP A 159 7.37 3.95 -14.91
N ILE A 160 6.32 4.75 -14.70
CA ILE A 160 6.44 6.07 -14.06
C ILE A 160 6.99 5.94 -12.64
N ILE A 161 6.50 4.98 -11.86
CA ILE A 161 6.98 4.76 -10.47
C ILE A 161 8.46 4.37 -10.47
N LEU A 162 8.87 3.39 -11.28
CA LEU A 162 10.26 2.95 -11.32
C LEU A 162 11.21 4.07 -11.76
N THR A 163 10.80 4.83 -12.78
CA THR A 163 11.59 5.92 -13.32
C THR A 163 11.77 7.04 -12.28
N GLN A 164 10.69 7.38 -11.56
CA GLN A 164 10.75 8.41 -10.52
C GLN A 164 11.62 7.97 -9.33
N LEU A 165 11.49 6.71 -8.90
CA LEU A 165 12.33 6.14 -7.83
C LEU A 165 13.80 6.21 -8.19
N GLN A 166 14.19 5.72 -9.37
CA GLN A 166 15.58 5.76 -9.81
C GLN A 166 16.14 7.19 -9.82
N ARG A 167 15.39 8.13 -10.40
CA ARG A 167 15.79 9.55 -10.49
C ARG A 167 16.02 10.18 -9.12
N ASP A 168 15.07 10.01 -8.21
CA ASP A 168 15.14 10.65 -6.90
C ASP A 168 16.19 10.01 -5.99
N ILE A 169 16.34 8.70 -6.04
CA ILE A 169 17.38 8.01 -5.26
C ILE A 169 18.76 8.42 -5.76
N HIS A 170 18.98 8.45 -7.07
CA HIS A 170 20.23 8.93 -7.64
C HIS A 170 20.53 10.38 -7.21
N SER A 171 19.53 11.25 -7.30
CA SER A 171 19.69 12.68 -6.95
C SER A 171 20.00 12.92 -5.47
N ASN A 172 19.38 12.15 -4.57
CA ASN A 172 19.52 12.39 -3.13
C ASN A 172 20.70 11.65 -2.49
N TYR A 173 21.16 10.55 -3.07
CA TYR A 173 22.17 9.67 -2.47
C TYR A 173 23.43 9.54 -3.34
N ALA A 174 23.44 10.06 -4.56
CA ALA A 174 24.51 9.84 -5.55
C ALA A 174 24.81 8.36 -5.77
N ILE A 175 23.77 7.52 -5.69
CA ILE A 175 23.84 6.06 -5.85
C ILE A 175 23.25 5.68 -7.19
N ASP A 176 23.89 4.75 -7.87
CA ASP A 176 23.37 4.12 -9.09
C ASP A 176 22.32 3.07 -8.74
N TRP A 177 21.09 3.55 -8.41
CA TRP A 177 20.00 2.67 -8.06
C TRP A 177 19.50 1.91 -9.29
N THR A 178 19.53 0.59 -9.19
CA THR A 178 19.15 -0.27 -10.31
C THR A 178 17.65 -0.23 -10.57
N ARG A 179 17.27 0.32 -11.71
CA ARG A 179 15.93 0.17 -12.27
C ARG A 179 15.88 -1.14 -13.03
N ARG A 180 15.27 -2.15 -12.45
CA ARG A 180 15.12 -3.48 -13.06
C ARG A 180 14.06 -3.45 -14.19
N SER A 181 13.83 -4.58 -14.81
CA SER A 181 12.86 -4.73 -15.88
C SER A 181 11.42 -4.54 -15.41
N LEU A 182 10.55 -4.22 -16.35
CA LEU A 182 9.11 -4.30 -16.19
C LEU A 182 8.64 -5.71 -16.55
N TRP A 183 8.01 -6.41 -15.63
CA TRP A 183 7.55 -7.79 -15.80
C TRP A 183 6.03 -7.87 -16.03
N ASP A 184 5.64 -8.33 -17.22
CA ASP A 184 4.26 -8.72 -17.49
C ASP A 184 4.03 -10.14 -16.97
N ARG A 185 3.46 -10.23 -15.74
CA ARG A 185 3.27 -11.51 -15.04
C ARG A 185 1.89 -11.57 -14.39
N ASN A 186 1.34 -12.77 -14.35
CA ASN A 186 -0.01 -13.05 -13.90
C ASN A 186 -0.10 -13.29 -12.38
N TYR A 187 0.09 -12.22 -11.60
CA TYR A 187 -0.12 -12.24 -10.15
C TYR A 187 -1.53 -11.77 -9.78
N SER A 188 -2.06 -12.21 -8.64
CA SER A 188 -3.41 -11.80 -8.20
C SER A 188 -3.53 -10.30 -7.99
N GLU A 189 -2.53 -9.66 -7.40
CA GLU A 189 -2.48 -8.22 -7.12
C GLU A 189 -2.36 -7.34 -8.36
N THR A 190 -1.98 -7.90 -9.51
CA THR A 190 -1.90 -7.17 -10.79
C THR A 190 -3.00 -7.55 -11.77
N ARG A 191 -3.62 -8.71 -11.59
CA ARG A 191 -4.65 -9.25 -12.49
C ARG A 191 -6.07 -8.94 -12.03
N LEU A 192 -6.34 -9.10 -10.71
CA LEU A 192 -7.69 -9.07 -10.16
C LEU A 192 -8.25 -7.66 -9.91
N PRO A 193 -7.46 -6.61 -9.56
CA PRO A 193 -8.02 -5.29 -9.40
C PRO A 193 -8.74 -4.81 -10.67
N ALA A 194 -9.90 -4.18 -10.46
CA ALA A 194 -10.71 -3.59 -11.52
C ALA A 194 -10.08 -2.32 -12.14
N VAL A 195 -9.09 -1.77 -11.46
CA VAL A 195 -8.36 -0.55 -11.84
C VAL A 195 -6.90 -0.86 -12.20
N PRO A 196 -6.17 0.06 -12.84
CA PRO A 196 -4.74 -0.10 -13.09
C PRO A 196 -3.96 -0.48 -11.84
N SER A 197 -3.14 -1.52 -11.92
CA SER A 197 -2.48 -2.07 -10.75
C SER A 197 -1.06 -2.55 -11.03
N THR A 198 -0.19 -2.36 -10.04
CA THR A 198 1.20 -2.78 -10.11
C THR A 198 1.70 -3.32 -8.77
N ILE A 199 2.63 -4.26 -8.82
CA ILE A 199 3.48 -4.62 -7.69
C ILE A 199 4.82 -3.91 -7.90
N ILE A 200 5.31 -3.26 -6.88
CA ILE A 200 6.64 -2.66 -6.83
C ILE A 200 7.48 -3.46 -5.82
N GLU A 201 8.37 -4.28 -6.34
CA GLU A 201 9.41 -4.91 -5.56
C GLU A 201 10.51 -3.86 -5.33
N LEU A 202 10.41 -3.14 -4.21
CA LEU A 202 11.22 -1.95 -3.98
C LEU A 202 12.71 -2.25 -3.96
N LEU A 203 13.08 -3.29 -3.24
CA LEU A 203 14.45 -3.71 -2.97
C LEU A 203 14.50 -5.20 -2.62
N SER A 204 15.69 -5.78 -2.55
CA SER A 204 15.85 -7.16 -2.07
C SER A 204 16.16 -7.20 -0.58
N HIS A 205 15.29 -7.87 0.19
CA HIS A 205 15.51 -8.10 1.62
C HIS A 205 16.63 -9.09 1.94
N GLN A 206 17.15 -9.78 0.92
CA GLN A 206 18.29 -10.70 1.06
C GLN A 206 19.63 -10.07 0.63
N ASN A 207 19.61 -8.85 0.09
CA ASN A 207 20.80 -8.15 -0.38
C ASN A 207 21.23 -7.09 0.63
N PHE A 208 22.49 -7.19 1.10
CA PHE A 208 22.99 -6.28 2.13
C PHE A 208 23.06 -4.82 1.65
N ALA A 209 23.48 -4.60 0.40
CA ALA A 209 23.56 -3.24 -0.15
C ALA A 209 22.20 -2.55 -0.21
N ASP A 210 21.15 -3.28 -0.61
CA ASP A 210 19.77 -2.77 -0.62
C ASP A 210 19.28 -2.51 0.80
N MET A 211 19.53 -3.45 1.73
CA MET A 211 19.01 -3.36 3.10
C MET A 211 19.68 -2.27 3.93
N ARG A 212 20.92 -1.92 3.66
CA ARG A 212 21.55 -0.73 4.28
C ARG A 212 20.72 0.52 4.06
N LEU A 213 20.19 0.69 2.84
CA LEU A 213 19.29 1.79 2.50
C LEU A 213 17.89 1.54 3.05
N GLY A 214 17.38 0.32 2.93
CA GLY A 214 16.05 -0.07 3.40
C GLY A 214 15.83 0.18 4.91
N HIS A 215 16.87 0.19 5.71
CA HIS A 215 16.79 0.54 7.14
C HIS A 215 16.90 2.05 7.42
N ASP A 216 17.39 2.85 6.47
CA ASP A 216 17.53 4.29 6.65
C ASP A 216 16.15 5.00 6.57
N PRO A 217 15.71 5.71 7.63
CA PRO A 217 14.46 6.47 7.61
C PRO A 217 14.41 7.55 6.52
N ASN A 218 15.55 8.17 6.18
CA ASN A 218 15.60 9.18 5.12
C ASN A 218 15.39 8.54 3.74
N PHE A 219 15.92 7.34 3.53
CA PHE A 219 15.67 6.59 2.32
C PHE A 219 14.18 6.22 2.19
N LYS A 220 13.56 5.77 3.28
CA LYS A 220 12.10 5.48 3.30
C LYS A 220 11.29 6.73 2.98
N PHE A 221 11.66 7.88 3.50
CA PHE A 221 11.01 9.15 3.17
C PHE A 221 11.18 9.49 1.68
N THR A 222 12.40 9.37 1.14
CA THR A 222 12.69 9.60 -0.27
C THR A 222 11.85 8.70 -1.17
N VAL A 223 11.78 7.40 -0.85
CA VAL A 223 10.96 6.43 -1.57
C VAL A 223 9.48 6.82 -1.53
N GLY A 224 8.94 7.12 -0.34
CA GLY A 224 7.54 7.54 -0.19
C GLY A 224 7.21 8.78 -1.00
N ARG A 225 8.12 9.78 -0.99
CA ARG A 225 7.97 10.99 -1.79
C ARG A 225 8.08 10.75 -3.30
N SER A 226 8.95 9.84 -3.72
CA SER A 226 9.07 9.45 -5.13
C SER A 226 7.82 8.79 -5.64
N ILE A 227 7.25 7.87 -4.86
CA ILE A 227 5.97 7.22 -5.16
C ILE A 227 4.85 8.26 -5.24
N TYR A 228 4.77 9.20 -4.29
CA TYR A 228 3.81 10.30 -4.33
C TYR A 228 3.90 11.10 -5.65
N LYS A 229 5.11 11.52 -6.05
CA LYS A 229 5.31 12.24 -7.30
C LYS A 229 4.87 11.42 -8.53
N ALA A 230 5.21 10.14 -8.54
CA ALA A 230 4.86 9.23 -9.62
C ALA A 230 3.34 9.03 -9.74
N ILE A 231 2.65 8.82 -8.62
CA ILE A 231 1.19 8.70 -8.58
C ILE A 231 0.54 10.00 -9.06
N LEU A 232 1.00 11.14 -8.57
CA LEU A 232 0.50 12.45 -9.00
C LEU A 232 0.67 12.65 -10.50
N GLN A 233 1.84 12.36 -11.04
CA GLN A 233 2.11 12.42 -12.47
C GLN A 233 1.19 11.48 -13.25
N TYR A 234 1.06 10.23 -12.82
CA TYR A 234 0.22 9.23 -13.47
C TYR A 234 -1.24 9.70 -13.53
N LEU A 235 -1.83 10.09 -12.40
CA LEU A 235 -3.22 10.53 -12.33
C LEU A 235 -3.46 11.80 -13.15
N CYS A 236 -2.58 12.79 -13.06
CA CYS A 236 -2.72 14.00 -13.88
C CYS A 236 -2.65 13.70 -15.37
N ASN A 237 -1.78 12.77 -15.81
CA ASN A 237 -1.72 12.33 -17.20
C ASN A 237 -3.02 11.67 -17.64
N GLN A 238 -3.66 10.83 -16.79
CA GLN A 238 -4.94 10.19 -17.11
C GLN A 238 -6.07 11.23 -17.31
N HIS A 239 -6.00 12.35 -16.59
CA HIS A 239 -6.99 13.43 -16.67
C HIS A 239 -6.59 14.57 -17.59
N GLY A 240 -5.48 14.47 -18.33
CA GLY A 240 -4.99 15.53 -19.21
C GLY A 240 -4.67 16.83 -18.47
N LYS A 241 -4.16 16.73 -17.25
CA LYS A 241 -3.83 17.88 -16.38
C LYS A 241 -2.33 17.98 -16.15
N ASP A 242 -1.86 19.20 -15.99
CA ASP A 242 -0.52 19.45 -15.47
C ASP A 242 -0.46 19.04 -13.99
N TYR A 243 0.67 18.48 -13.57
CA TYR A 243 0.89 18.15 -12.17
C TYR A 243 1.88 19.11 -11.52
N VAL A 244 1.55 19.50 -10.30
CA VAL A 244 2.39 20.37 -9.47
C VAL A 244 2.70 19.62 -8.17
N VAL A 245 3.98 19.34 -7.97
CA VAL A 245 4.45 18.66 -6.76
C VAL A 245 4.44 19.63 -5.60
N GLN A 246 3.76 19.29 -4.51
CA GLN A 246 3.78 20.09 -3.29
C GLN A 246 5.23 20.22 -2.78
N PRO A 247 5.73 21.45 -2.55
CA PRO A 247 7.07 21.64 -2.01
C PRO A 247 7.17 21.08 -0.59
N LEU A 248 8.38 20.70 -0.20
CA LEU A 248 8.67 20.40 1.19
C LEU A 248 8.68 21.68 2.02
N PRO A 249 8.40 21.58 3.33
CA PRO A 249 8.62 22.71 4.23
C PRO A 249 10.04 23.23 4.12
N VAL A 250 10.18 24.54 4.19
CA VAL A 250 11.50 25.18 4.23
C VAL A 250 12.26 24.73 5.48
N SER A 251 13.45 24.23 5.29
CA SER A 251 14.36 23.84 6.36
C SER A 251 15.65 24.67 6.32
N ASN A 252 16.39 24.68 7.42
CA ASN A 252 17.64 25.42 7.55
C ASN A 252 17.51 26.91 7.13
N PHE A 253 16.35 27.50 7.43
CA PHE A 253 16.13 28.91 7.14
C PHE A 253 17.08 29.78 7.94
N SER A 254 17.83 30.63 7.25
CA SER A 254 18.69 31.60 7.88
C SER A 254 18.62 33.01 7.23
N ILE A 255 18.85 34.00 8.01
CA ILE A 255 18.88 35.41 7.59
C ILE A 255 20.22 35.96 7.97
N ARG A 256 20.90 36.65 7.05
CA ARG A 256 22.11 37.42 7.31
C ARG A 256 22.02 38.78 6.65
N PHE A 257 22.82 39.73 7.15
CA PHE A 257 22.98 41.01 6.46
C PHE A 257 23.70 40.77 5.14
N GLY A 258 23.18 41.37 4.08
CA GLY A 258 23.82 41.31 2.78
C GLY A 258 25.00 42.29 2.68
N ASP A 259 25.82 42.07 1.68
CA ASP A 259 27.02 42.91 1.42
C ASP A 259 26.66 44.35 1.04
N LYS A 260 25.47 44.58 0.53
CA LYS A 260 24.97 45.92 0.22
C LYS A 260 24.22 46.51 1.41
N LYS A 261 24.40 47.81 1.63
CA LYS A 261 23.70 48.55 2.68
C LYS A 261 22.17 48.35 2.55
N ASN A 262 21.52 48.06 3.68
CA ASN A 262 20.06 47.81 3.77
C ASN A 262 19.56 46.58 3.00
N THR A 263 20.39 45.57 2.80
CA THR A 263 19.98 44.29 2.21
C THR A 263 20.08 43.15 3.24
N LEU A 264 19.18 42.19 3.11
CA LEU A 264 19.21 40.91 3.82
C LEU A 264 19.33 39.78 2.80
N GLU A 265 20.14 38.81 3.13
CA GLU A 265 20.22 37.56 2.38
C GLU A 265 19.49 36.48 3.16
N LEU A 266 18.59 35.83 2.46
CA LEU A 266 17.82 34.68 2.98
C LEU A 266 18.39 33.42 2.35
N SER A 267 18.63 32.41 3.14
CA SER A 267 18.98 31.08 2.64
C SER A 267 18.14 30.02 3.31
N TRP A 268 17.83 28.95 2.57
CA TRP A 268 17.06 27.81 3.03
C TRP A 268 17.42 26.57 2.22
N LYS A 269 17.00 25.41 2.70
CA LYS A 269 17.17 24.14 2.03
C LYS A 269 15.81 23.43 1.90
#